data_398eb8627df758fa4179ab2f4bdeb14b
#
_entry.id   398eb8627df758fa4179ab2f4bdeb14b
#
_cell.length_a   1.000
_cell.length_b   1.000
_cell.length_c   1.000
_cell.angle_alpha   90.00
_cell.angle_beta   90.00
_cell.angle_gamma   90.00
#
_symmetry.space_group_name_H-M   'P 1'
#
loop_
_entity.id
_entity.type
_entity.pdbx_description
1 polymer ?
#
loop_
_entity_poly.entity_id
_entity_poly.type
_entity_poly.pdbx_seq_one_letter_code
_entity_poly.pdbx_strand_id
1 'polypeptide(L)'
;MRRATERGRTWQAMATVVLCGLAVCAATTVRADEATATWTGVERVVAFADVHGAHEELTTLLRSAGVVDAGLRWSGGKTHAVSLGDLLDRGADSRKVMDLLMRLQGEAAAAGGRLHVVLGNHEAMNVLGDLRYVDPGEFAAYAAEEDPSERAQAKAAFLARQAGTTEADFERLFPPGYFGHRRMLGPEGRYGQWLLQLPVAVKVNDTVYMHGGPSSVLNGRDLVQLNRDYRAALQDYLAAETALRKAGLLQFEDVYSRRPDA
;
A
#
# COMPACT_ATOMS: atom_id res chain seq x y z
N MET A 1 76.54 34.73 -35.82
CA MET A 1 76.77 33.33 -36.38
C MET A 1 76.40 32.29 -35.33
N ARG A 2 75.74 31.28 -35.80
CA ARG A 2 75.36 30.00 -35.16
C ARG A 2 74.04 29.94 -34.43
N ARG A 3 73.18 29.19 -35.08
CA ARG A 3 71.83 28.66 -34.69
C ARG A 3 71.96 27.70 -33.54
N ALA A 4 71.00 27.69 -32.62
CA ALA A 4 70.72 26.55 -31.72
C ALA A 4 69.25 26.22 -31.80
N THR A 5 69.03 24.96 -32.06
CA THR A 5 67.75 24.29 -32.34
C THR A 5 66.95 24.06 -31.07
N GLU A 6 65.70 24.44 -31.10
CA GLU A 6 64.66 24.04 -30.12
C GLU A 6 64.25 22.60 -30.32
N ARG A 7 64.27 21.80 -29.25
CA ARG A 7 63.62 20.53 -29.16
C ARG A 7 62.38 20.64 -28.24
N GLY A 8 61.21 20.58 -28.86
CA GLY A 8 59.96 20.52 -28.14
C GLY A 8 59.79 19.21 -27.34
N ARG A 9 59.37 19.34 -26.13
CA ARG A 9 58.86 18.21 -25.30
C ARG A 9 57.33 18.33 -25.23
N THR A 10 56.66 17.46 -25.93
CA THR A 10 55.20 17.24 -25.83
C THR A 10 54.89 16.50 -24.53
N TRP A 11 54.10 17.16 -23.68
CA TRP A 11 53.49 16.52 -22.51
C TRP A 11 52.16 15.90 -22.96
N GLN A 12 52.11 14.59 -22.98
CA GLN A 12 50.86 13.87 -23.09
C GLN A 12 50.19 13.82 -21.72
N ALA A 13 49.09 14.55 -21.56
CA ALA A 13 48.23 14.43 -20.40
C ALA A 13 47.35 13.16 -20.57
N MET A 14 47.61 12.14 -19.75
CA MET A 14 46.70 11.01 -19.60
C MET A 14 45.51 11.46 -18.76
N ALA A 15 44.37 11.63 -19.42
CA ALA A 15 43.10 11.80 -18.74
C ALA A 15 42.57 10.42 -18.27
N THR A 16 42.68 10.16 -16.96
CA THR A 16 42.05 9.00 -16.35
C THR A 16 40.56 9.29 -16.19
N VAL A 17 39.73 8.68 -17.02
CA VAL A 17 38.27 8.71 -16.88
C VAL A 17 37.88 7.73 -15.79
N VAL A 18 37.51 8.22 -14.62
CA VAL A 18 36.88 7.43 -13.56
C VAL A 18 35.39 7.29 -13.92
N LEU A 19 35.00 6.16 -14.45
CA LEU A 19 33.59 5.77 -14.57
C LEU A 19 33.04 5.42 -13.19
N CYS A 20 32.39 6.38 -12.52
CA CYS A 20 31.50 6.09 -11.41
C CYS A 20 30.25 5.38 -11.97
N GLY A 21 30.21 4.06 -11.86
CA GLY A 21 29.01 3.29 -12.13
C GLY A 21 27.92 3.61 -11.09
N LEU A 22 26.97 4.47 -11.43
CA LEU A 22 25.72 4.61 -10.72
C LEU A 22 24.93 3.31 -10.93
N ALA A 23 24.98 2.41 -9.94
CA ALA A 23 24.05 1.30 -9.85
C ALA A 23 22.66 1.90 -9.57
N VAL A 24 21.89 2.14 -10.61
CA VAL A 24 20.46 2.42 -10.51
C VAL A 24 19.84 1.11 -10.02
N CYS A 25 19.54 1.03 -8.72
CA CYS A 25 18.62 0.04 -8.19
C CYS A 25 17.25 0.34 -8.81
N ALA A 26 16.99 -0.30 -9.96
CA ALA A 26 15.64 -0.36 -10.48
C ALA A 26 14.81 -1.13 -9.46
N ALA A 27 14.02 -0.42 -8.67
CA ALA A 27 12.92 -1.01 -7.93
C ALA A 27 12.01 -1.62 -8.99
N THR A 28 12.13 -2.93 -9.20
CA THR A 28 11.15 -3.69 -9.97
C THR A 28 9.86 -3.62 -9.18
N THR A 29 9.00 -2.67 -9.53
CA THR A 29 7.59 -2.72 -9.15
C THR A 29 7.08 -4.03 -9.73
N VAL A 30 6.79 -4.99 -8.85
CA VAL A 30 6.04 -6.20 -9.21
C VAL A 30 4.66 -5.68 -9.63
N ARG A 31 4.49 -5.43 -10.93
CA ARG A 31 3.16 -5.26 -11.49
C ARG A 31 2.42 -6.55 -11.19
N ALA A 32 1.33 -6.44 -10.43
CA ALA A 32 0.37 -7.54 -10.35
C ALA A 32 0.07 -7.96 -11.78
N ASP A 33 0.21 -9.25 -12.04
CA ASP A 33 -0.04 -9.79 -13.39
C ASP A 33 -1.55 -9.67 -13.64
N GLU A 34 -1.97 -8.53 -14.20
CA GLU A 34 -3.39 -8.21 -14.46
C GLU A 34 -4.06 -9.23 -15.39
N ALA A 35 -3.25 -10.04 -16.08
CA ALA A 35 -3.72 -11.04 -17.02
C ALA A 35 -4.09 -12.37 -16.35
N THR A 36 -3.71 -12.62 -15.10
CA THR A 36 -3.88 -13.94 -14.47
C THR A 36 -4.52 -13.82 -13.09
N ALA A 37 -5.72 -14.36 -12.96
CA ALA A 37 -6.41 -14.54 -11.68
C ALA A 37 -6.47 -16.01 -11.23
N THR A 38 -5.83 -16.94 -11.98
CA THR A 38 -5.93 -18.38 -11.77
C THR A 38 -4.55 -19.05 -11.85
N TRP A 39 -4.27 -19.91 -10.88
CA TRP A 39 -3.06 -20.73 -10.79
C TRP A 39 -3.46 -22.20 -10.62
N THR A 40 -2.74 -23.10 -11.27
CA THR A 40 -2.99 -24.56 -11.23
C THR A 40 -1.71 -25.31 -10.92
N GLY A 41 -1.84 -26.55 -10.42
CA GLY A 41 -0.70 -27.41 -10.11
C GLY A 41 0.08 -26.95 -8.87
N VAL A 42 -0.56 -26.20 -7.98
CA VAL A 42 0.02 -25.74 -6.72
C VAL A 42 -0.09 -26.86 -5.67
N GLU A 43 1.05 -27.38 -5.22
CA GLU A 43 1.08 -28.51 -4.28
C GLU A 43 0.65 -28.11 -2.86
N ARG A 44 0.97 -26.88 -2.45
CA ARG A 44 0.69 -26.39 -1.11
C ARG A 44 0.10 -25.00 -1.12
N VAL A 45 -1.05 -24.84 -0.47
CA VAL A 45 -1.69 -23.54 -0.24
C VAL A 45 -1.86 -23.32 1.26
N VAL A 46 -1.54 -22.11 1.71
CA VAL A 46 -1.80 -21.61 3.07
C VAL A 46 -2.66 -20.38 2.97
N ALA A 47 -3.85 -20.38 3.57
CA ALA A 47 -4.75 -19.22 3.56
C ALA A 47 -4.96 -18.68 4.97
N PHE A 48 -5.08 -17.36 5.09
CA PHE A 48 -5.38 -16.65 6.32
C PHE A 48 -6.18 -15.37 6.02
N ALA A 49 -6.85 -14.81 7.04
CA ALA A 49 -7.74 -13.66 6.87
C ALA A 49 -7.76 -12.80 8.13
N ASP A 50 -8.36 -11.62 8.01
CA ASP A 50 -8.76 -10.72 9.10
C ASP A 50 -7.62 -10.44 10.11
N VAL A 51 -6.50 -9.96 9.58
CA VAL A 51 -5.29 -9.66 10.37
C VAL A 51 -5.49 -8.43 11.26
N HIS A 52 -6.18 -7.40 10.74
CA HIS A 52 -6.57 -6.20 11.49
C HIS A 52 -5.44 -5.58 12.32
N GLY A 53 -4.30 -5.33 11.70
CA GLY A 53 -3.15 -4.72 12.38
C GLY A 53 -2.46 -5.60 13.42
N ALA A 54 -2.86 -6.87 13.58
CA ALA A 54 -2.27 -7.82 14.52
C ALA A 54 -0.96 -8.43 13.96
N HIS A 55 0.08 -7.60 13.89
CA HIS A 55 1.36 -7.96 13.27
C HIS A 55 2.07 -9.11 13.97
N GLU A 56 2.05 -9.18 15.31
CA GLU A 56 2.73 -10.23 16.07
C GLU A 56 2.07 -11.60 15.85
N GLU A 57 0.73 -11.63 15.86
CA GLU A 57 -0.07 -12.82 15.60
C GLU A 57 0.14 -13.32 14.18
N LEU A 58 0.14 -12.39 13.20
CA LEU A 58 0.44 -12.71 11.81
C LEU A 58 1.83 -13.34 11.66
N THR A 59 2.87 -12.76 12.26
CA THR A 59 4.22 -13.30 12.17
C THR A 59 4.34 -14.67 12.81
N THR A 60 3.65 -14.89 13.93
CA THR A 60 3.57 -16.20 14.60
C THR A 60 2.86 -17.23 13.73
N LEU A 61 1.74 -16.86 13.12
CA LEU A 61 1.00 -17.71 12.19
C LEU A 61 1.86 -18.11 10.98
N LEU A 62 2.49 -17.14 10.33
CA LEU A 62 3.32 -17.38 9.14
C LEU A 62 4.53 -18.27 9.44
N ARG A 63 5.17 -18.09 10.62
CA ARG A 63 6.24 -19.00 11.08
C ARG A 63 5.73 -20.41 11.34
N SER A 64 4.65 -20.54 12.08
CA SER A 64 4.03 -21.83 12.42
C SER A 64 3.59 -22.58 11.17
N ALA A 65 3.10 -21.87 10.17
CA ALA A 65 2.77 -22.42 8.87
C ALA A 65 3.99 -22.70 7.99
N GLY A 66 5.23 -22.38 8.41
CA GLY A 66 6.43 -22.57 7.60
C GLY A 66 6.43 -21.77 6.30
N VAL A 67 5.72 -20.64 6.28
CA VAL A 67 5.74 -19.69 5.16
C VAL A 67 6.93 -18.77 5.24
N VAL A 68 7.31 -18.39 6.48
CA VAL A 68 8.50 -17.59 6.75
C VAL A 68 9.40 -18.25 7.78
N ASP A 69 10.69 -17.92 7.75
CA ASP A 69 11.70 -18.32 8.74
C ASP A 69 11.66 -17.45 10.01
N ALA A 70 12.59 -17.70 10.94
CA ALA A 70 12.73 -16.94 12.18
C ALA A 70 12.98 -15.43 11.93
N GLY A 71 13.62 -15.07 10.82
CA GLY A 71 13.91 -13.72 10.40
C GLY A 71 12.78 -13.07 9.57
N LEU A 72 11.61 -13.71 9.48
CA LEU A 72 10.46 -13.28 8.67
C LEU A 72 10.79 -13.19 7.17
N ARG A 73 11.75 -14.00 6.68
CA ARG A 73 12.03 -14.13 5.24
C ARG A 73 11.23 -15.30 4.69
N TRP A 74 10.82 -15.19 3.43
CA TRP A 74 10.09 -16.28 2.79
C TRP A 74 10.89 -17.57 2.80
N SER A 75 10.32 -18.62 3.38
CA SER A 75 10.90 -19.98 3.45
C SER A 75 9.94 -21.05 2.88
N GLY A 76 8.79 -20.63 2.40
CA GLY A 76 7.74 -21.51 1.87
C GLY A 76 8.07 -22.16 0.51
N GLY A 77 9.21 -21.81 -0.12
CA GLY A 77 9.57 -22.32 -1.45
C GLY A 77 8.45 -22.03 -2.46
N LYS A 78 7.94 -23.07 -3.13
CA LYS A 78 6.86 -22.98 -4.13
C LYS A 78 5.44 -22.89 -3.56
N THR A 79 5.29 -22.76 -2.23
CA THR A 79 3.97 -22.59 -1.58
C THR A 79 3.26 -21.33 -2.13
N HIS A 80 1.94 -21.43 -2.32
CA HIS A 80 1.10 -20.26 -2.46
C HIS A 80 0.48 -19.91 -1.11
N ALA A 81 0.78 -18.73 -0.58
CA ALA A 81 0.07 -18.16 0.56
C ALA A 81 -1.01 -17.20 0.05
N VAL A 82 -2.16 -17.18 0.71
CA VAL A 82 -3.29 -16.33 0.34
C VAL A 82 -3.78 -15.60 1.58
N SER A 83 -3.64 -14.27 1.59
CA SER A 83 -4.36 -13.40 2.51
C SER A 83 -5.70 -13.03 1.90
N LEU A 84 -6.79 -13.23 2.64
CA LEU A 84 -8.13 -12.92 2.17
C LEU A 84 -8.55 -11.47 2.46
N GLY A 85 -7.63 -10.59 2.84
CA GLY A 85 -7.92 -9.19 3.13
C GLY A 85 -8.14 -8.91 4.61
N ASP A 86 -8.64 -7.70 4.89
CA ASP A 86 -8.80 -7.12 6.21
C ASP A 86 -7.48 -7.13 7.01
N LEU A 87 -6.49 -6.52 6.39
CA LEU A 87 -5.16 -6.31 6.98
C LEU A 87 -5.15 -5.14 7.96
N LEU A 88 -6.02 -4.17 7.69
CA LEU A 88 -6.07 -2.85 8.30
C LEU A 88 -7.12 -2.75 9.39
N ASP A 89 -7.04 -1.64 10.15
CA ASP A 89 -7.99 -1.27 11.19
C ASP A 89 -7.97 -2.14 12.45
N ARG A 90 -8.62 -1.67 13.51
CA ARG A 90 -8.78 -2.30 14.82
C ARG A 90 -7.50 -2.45 15.63
N GLY A 91 -6.39 -2.79 14.99
CA GLY A 91 -5.06 -2.87 15.62
C GLY A 91 -4.14 -1.77 15.10
N ALA A 92 -3.12 -1.43 15.88
CA ALA A 92 -2.25 -0.28 15.63
C ALA A 92 -1.12 -0.56 14.61
N ASP A 93 -0.89 -1.82 14.22
CA ASP A 93 0.29 -2.21 13.45
C ASP A 93 0.00 -2.52 11.96
N SER A 94 -1.09 -1.97 11.41
CA SER A 94 -1.47 -2.15 9.99
C SER A 94 -0.33 -1.79 9.03
N ARG A 95 0.44 -0.73 9.32
CA ARG A 95 1.62 -0.35 8.54
C ARG A 95 2.67 -1.47 8.50
N LYS A 96 2.97 -2.08 9.65
CA LYS A 96 3.94 -3.20 9.73
C LYS A 96 3.43 -4.43 8.96
N VAL A 97 2.12 -4.70 9.03
CA VAL A 97 1.47 -5.78 8.27
C VAL A 97 1.65 -5.56 6.78
N MET A 98 1.31 -4.37 6.26
CA MET A 98 1.48 -4.05 4.85
C MET A 98 2.94 -4.15 4.39
N ASP A 99 3.87 -3.55 5.13
CA ASP A 99 5.31 -3.61 4.80
C ASP A 99 5.82 -5.05 4.74
N LEU A 100 5.39 -5.91 5.66
CA LEU A 100 5.73 -7.32 5.68
C LEU A 100 5.20 -8.03 4.43
N LEU A 101 3.91 -7.90 4.13
CA LEU A 101 3.28 -8.62 3.02
C LEU A 101 3.79 -8.11 1.66
N MET A 102 3.96 -6.79 1.49
CA MET A 102 4.57 -6.22 0.27
C MET A 102 5.96 -6.79 -0.01
N ARG A 103 6.79 -6.92 1.04
CA ARG A 103 8.12 -7.53 0.91
C ARG A 103 8.04 -9.03 0.60
N LEU A 104 7.18 -9.76 1.30
CA LEU A 104 7.02 -11.20 1.09
C LEU A 104 6.46 -11.56 -0.29
N GLN A 105 5.66 -10.68 -0.93
CA GLN A 105 5.24 -10.89 -2.32
C GLN A 105 6.44 -11.02 -3.27
N GLY A 106 7.43 -10.14 -3.13
CA GLY A 106 8.66 -10.18 -3.92
C GLY A 106 9.53 -11.40 -3.60
N GLU A 107 9.68 -11.73 -2.31
CA GLU A 107 10.49 -12.88 -1.87
C GLU A 107 9.86 -14.21 -2.30
N ALA A 108 8.54 -14.35 -2.22
CA ALA A 108 7.79 -15.53 -2.67
C ALA A 108 8.00 -15.76 -4.17
N ALA A 109 7.82 -14.71 -4.98
CA ALA A 109 8.01 -14.78 -6.42
C ALA A 109 9.45 -15.19 -6.79
N ALA A 110 10.46 -14.66 -6.12
CA ALA A 110 11.86 -15.03 -6.32
C ALA A 110 12.16 -16.50 -5.97
N ALA A 111 11.40 -17.09 -5.02
CA ALA A 111 11.50 -18.49 -4.64
C ALA A 111 10.66 -19.45 -5.50
N GLY A 112 9.92 -18.94 -6.49
CA GLY A 112 9.01 -19.71 -7.34
C GLY A 112 7.67 -20.05 -6.69
N GLY A 113 7.38 -19.44 -5.52
CA GLY A 113 6.09 -19.44 -4.85
C GLY A 113 5.32 -18.16 -5.10
N ARG A 114 4.27 -17.89 -4.30
CA ARG A 114 3.49 -16.67 -4.42
C ARG A 114 2.79 -16.31 -3.12
N LEU A 115 2.76 -15.03 -2.79
CA LEU A 115 1.85 -14.48 -1.79
C LEU A 115 0.76 -13.69 -2.52
N HIS A 116 -0.44 -14.20 -2.50
CA HIS A 116 -1.64 -13.50 -2.95
C HIS A 116 -2.19 -12.67 -1.79
N VAL A 117 -2.54 -11.44 -2.07
CA VAL A 117 -3.28 -10.59 -1.14
C VAL A 117 -4.57 -10.18 -1.84
N VAL A 118 -5.69 -10.55 -1.26
CA VAL A 118 -7.02 -10.18 -1.73
C VAL A 118 -7.45 -8.92 -1.00
N LEU A 119 -8.12 -8.02 -1.69
CA LEU A 119 -8.64 -6.78 -1.11
C LEU A 119 -9.86 -7.09 -0.24
N GLY A 120 -9.80 -6.71 1.04
CA GLY A 120 -10.94 -6.72 1.96
C GLY A 120 -11.68 -5.38 1.97
N ASN A 121 -12.77 -5.30 2.71
CA ASN A 121 -13.53 -4.07 2.83
C ASN A 121 -12.78 -2.99 3.64
N HIS A 122 -11.97 -3.37 4.63
CA HIS A 122 -11.18 -2.43 5.42
C HIS A 122 -10.09 -1.74 4.59
N GLU A 123 -9.47 -2.44 3.65
CA GLU A 123 -8.57 -1.83 2.68
C GLU A 123 -9.28 -0.78 1.81
N ALA A 124 -10.44 -1.16 1.24
CA ALA A 124 -11.24 -0.24 0.44
C ALA A 124 -11.70 0.98 1.26
N MET A 125 -12.16 0.78 2.50
CA MET A 125 -12.57 1.86 3.41
C MET A 125 -11.43 2.86 3.64
N ASN A 126 -10.24 2.38 3.94
CA ASN A 126 -9.08 3.23 4.18
C ASN A 126 -8.69 4.05 2.95
N VAL A 127 -8.64 3.43 1.77
CA VAL A 127 -8.36 4.14 0.52
C VAL A 127 -9.42 5.21 0.25
N LEU A 128 -10.69 4.91 0.48
CA LEU A 128 -11.82 5.83 0.31
C LEU A 128 -11.96 6.87 1.42
N GLY A 129 -11.19 6.77 2.52
CA GLY A 129 -11.23 7.70 3.63
C GLY A 129 -12.29 7.42 4.69
N ASP A 130 -12.88 6.26 4.68
CA ASP A 130 -13.71 5.77 5.79
C ASP A 130 -12.83 5.19 6.89
N LEU A 131 -12.55 5.99 7.90
CA LEU A 131 -11.59 5.71 8.97
C LEU A 131 -12.24 5.30 10.30
N ARG A 132 -13.49 4.84 10.26
CA ARG A 132 -14.29 4.53 11.47
C ARG A 132 -13.65 3.46 12.36
N TYR A 133 -12.84 2.59 11.79
CA TYR A 133 -12.24 1.46 12.48
C TYR A 133 -10.73 1.59 12.68
N VAL A 134 -10.14 2.70 12.25
CA VAL A 134 -8.71 2.95 12.41
C VAL A 134 -8.38 3.10 13.90
N ASP A 135 -7.42 2.33 14.38
CA ASP A 135 -6.92 2.46 15.75
C ASP A 135 -6.17 3.80 15.91
N PRO A 136 -6.39 4.54 17.01
CA PRO A 136 -5.66 5.79 17.25
C PRO A 136 -4.13 5.66 17.18
N GLY A 137 -3.58 4.51 17.58
CA GLY A 137 -2.14 4.23 17.52
C GLY A 137 -1.62 4.07 16.08
N GLU A 138 -2.49 3.70 15.14
CA GLU A 138 -2.12 3.58 13.73
C GLU A 138 -1.76 4.94 13.13
N PHE A 139 -2.48 6.01 13.45
CA PHE A 139 -2.15 7.35 12.97
C PHE A 139 -0.74 7.76 13.36
N ALA A 140 -0.31 7.47 14.58
CA ALA A 140 1.02 7.80 15.08
C ALA A 140 2.15 7.21 14.23
N ALA A 141 1.92 6.06 13.58
CA ALA A 141 2.89 5.43 12.69
C ALA A 141 3.16 6.26 11.42
N TYR A 142 2.32 7.24 11.11
CA TYR A 142 2.42 8.12 9.94
C TYR A 142 2.75 9.58 10.28
N ALA A 143 3.12 9.87 11.54
CA ALA A 143 3.42 11.24 11.96
C ALA A 143 4.61 11.85 11.20
N ALA A 144 5.59 11.04 10.80
CA ALA A 144 6.73 11.48 10.02
C ALA A 144 6.40 11.87 8.56
N GLU A 145 5.31 11.35 8.03
CA GLU A 145 4.79 11.66 6.70
C GLU A 145 3.83 12.85 6.69
N GLU A 146 3.48 13.39 7.85
CA GLU A 146 2.59 14.54 7.96
C GLU A 146 3.32 15.84 7.59
N ASP A 147 2.70 16.66 6.73
CA ASP A 147 3.21 17.98 6.42
C ASP A 147 2.68 18.98 7.46
N PRO A 148 3.57 19.62 8.25
CA PRO A 148 3.15 20.57 9.26
C PRO A 148 2.37 21.78 8.69
N SER A 149 2.65 22.17 7.45
CA SER A 149 1.95 23.29 6.81
C SER A 149 0.54 22.91 6.40
N GLU A 150 0.34 21.69 5.89
CA GLU A 150 -0.98 21.13 5.57
C GLU A 150 -1.85 21.03 6.85
N ARG A 151 -1.27 20.47 7.94
CA ARG A 151 -1.96 20.37 9.22
C ARG A 151 -2.35 21.75 9.76
N ALA A 152 -1.47 22.74 9.71
CA ALA A 152 -1.75 24.10 10.17
C ALA A 152 -2.86 24.78 9.36
N GLN A 153 -2.87 24.60 8.04
CA GLN A 153 -3.93 25.12 7.16
C GLN A 153 -5.27 24.44 7.46
N ALA A 154 -5.30 23.11 7.60
CA ALA A 154 -6.49 22.36 7.94
C ALA A 154 -7.07 22.78 9.29
N LYS A 155 -6.21 23.00 10.31
CA LYS A 155 -6.61 23.49 11.63
C LYS A 155 -7.22 24.88 11.55
N ALA A 156 -6.59 25.80 10.86
CA ALA A 156 -7.11 27.14 10.67
C ALA A 156 -8.47 27.14 9.95
N ALA A 157 -8.62 26.33 8.89
CA ALA A 157 -9.86 26.19 8.17
C ALA A 157 -10.97 25.57 9.05
N PHE A 158 -10.66 24.55 9.84
CA PHE A 158 -11.61 23.93 10.77
C PHE A 158 -12.14 24.91 11.81
N LEU A 159 -11.24 25.66 12.45
CA LEU A 159 -11.61 26.64 13.49
C LEU A 159 -12.42 27.84 12.92
N ALA A 160 -12.21 28.20 11.66
CA ALA A 160 -12.92 29.30 11.02
C ALA A 160 -14.36 28.98 10.61
N ARG A 161 -14.71 27.69 10.44
CA ARG A 161 -16.01 27.30 9.85
C ARG A 161 -17.15 27.23 10.82
N GLN A 162 -16.90 26.86 12.06
CA GLN A 162 -17.94 26.64 13.04
C GLN A 162 -17.64 27.37 14.34
N ALA A 163 -18.51 28.32 14.70
CA ALA A 163 -18.38 29.04 15.96
C ALA A 163 -18.45 28.04 17.14
N GLY A 164 -17.51 28.15 18.06
CA GLY A 164 -17.43 27.29 19.25
C GLY A 164 -16.56 26.04 19.11
N THR A 165 -16.01 25.75 17.93
CA THR A 165 -14.99 24.71 17.79
C THR A 165 -13.69 25.16 18.42
N THR A 166 -12.99 24.22 19.04
CA THR A 166 -11.73 24.48 19.74
C THR A 166 -10.56 23.75 19.11
N GLU A 167 -9.34 24.14 19.44
CA GLU A 167 -8.14 23.37 19.06
C GLU A 167 -8.19 21.93 19.59
N ALA A 168 -8.75 21.73 20.79
CA ALA A 168 -8.91 20.41 21.38
C ALA A 168 -9.84 19.53 20.53
N ASP A 169 -10.90 20.10 19.93
CA ASP A 169 -11.77 19.37 19.01
C ASP A 169 -11.02 18.96 17.75
N PHE A 170 -10.19 19.85 17.21
CA PHE A 170 -9.36 19.54 16.06
C PHE A 170 -8.39 18.39 16.38
N GLU A 171 -7.63 18.48 17.49
CA GLU A 171 -6.66 17.43 17.85
C GLU A 171 -7.33 16.08 18.14
N ARG A 172 -8.52 16.10 18.74
CA ARG A 172 -9.31 14.88 18.97
C ARG A 172 -9.78 14.24 17.66
N LEU A 173 -10.20 15.06 16.70
CA LEU A 173 -10.71 14.62 15.42
C LEU A 173 -9.59 14.27 14.42
N PHE A 174 -8.47 14.94 14.49
CA PHE A 174 -7.32 14.79 13.61
C PHE A 174 -6.05 14.59 14.45
N PRO A 175 -5.87 13.40 15.04
CA PRO A 175 -4.69 13.14 15.86
C PRO A 175 -3.40 13.29 15.04
N PRO A 176 -2.24 13.45 15.70
CA PRO A 176 -0.95 13.50 14.99
C PRO A 176 -0.78 12.27 14.08
N GLY A 177 -0.34 12.53 12.84
CA GLY A 177 -0.19 11.51 11.80
C GLY A 177 -1.45 11.27 10.95
N TYR A 178 -2.59 11.88 11.28
CA TYR A 178 -3.83 11.73 10.48
C TYR A 178 -3.64 12.09 9.01
N PHE A 179 -3.06 13.25 8.72
CA PHE A 179 -2.84 13.70 7.34
C PHE A 179 -1.75 12.86 6.65
N GLY A 180 -0.73 12.42 7.39
CA GLY A 180 0.26 11.45 6.90
C GLY A 180 -0.36 10.12 6.51
N HIS A 181 -1.23 9.57 7.36
CA HIS A 181 -2.00 8.35 7.08
C HIS A 181 -2.85 8.52 5.80
N ARG A 182 -3.63 9.60 5.70
CA ARG A 182 -4.44 9.89 4.50
C ARG A 182 -3.60 10.02 3.23
N ARG A 183 -2.43 10.66 3.33
CA ARG A 183 -1.49 10.78 2.21
C ARG A 183 -0.94 9.42 1.78
N MET A 184 -0.54 8.58 2.74
CA MET A 184 0.10 7.29 2.45
C MET A 184 -0.89 6.22 1.98
N LEU A 185 -2.15 6.25 2.45
CA LEU A 185 -3.22 5.33 2.06
C LEU A 185 -4.12 5.87 0.95
N GLY A 186 -4.03 7.16 0.62
CA GLY A 186 -4.70 7.74 -0.53
C GLY A 186 -4.16 7.23 -1.87
N PRO A 187 -4.83 7.54 -3.01
CA PRO A 187 -4.54 6.96 -4.32
C PRO A 187 -3.12 7.23 -4.83
N GLU A 188 -2.51 8.34 -4.42
CA GLU A 188 -1.13 8.71 -4.81
C GLU A 188 -0.08 8.19 -3.80
N GLY A 189 -0.51 7.71 -2.65
CA GLY A 189 0.37 7.23 -1.58
C GLY A 189 0.91 5.83 -1.85
N ARG A 190 2.04 5.50 -1.22
CA ARG A 190 2.71 4.21 -1.37
C ARG A 190 1.79 3.01 -1.11
N TYR A 191 1.04 3.07 -0.01
CA TYR A 191 0.14 1.96 0.36
C TYR A 191 -1.14 2.00 -0.47
N GLY A 192 -1.70 3.18 -0.72
CA GLY A 192 -2.89 3.31 -1.57
C GLY A 192 -2.68 2.78 -2.97
N GLN A 193 -1.53 3.07 -3.59
CA GLN A 193 -1.18 2.52 -4.91
C GLN A 193 -1.08 0.98 -4.89
N TRP A 194 -0.51 0.41 -3.84
CA TRP A 194 -0.45 -1.04 -3.68
C TRP A 194 -1.84 -1.65 -3.47
N LEU A 195 -2.65 -1.09 -2.57
CA LEU A 195 -4.01 -1.57 -2.27
C LEU A 195 -4.90 -1.53 -3.51
N LEU A 196 -4.84 -0.46 -4.31
CA LEU A 196 -5.62 -0.32 -5.55
C LEU A 196 -5.24 -1.33 -6.65
N GLN A 197 -4.12 -2.02 -6.52
CA GLN A 197 -3.72 -3.08 -7.45
C GLN A 197 -4.12 -4.47 -6.98
N LEU A 198 -4.57 -4.63 -5.73
CA LEU A 198 -4.96 -5.92 -5.19
C LEU A 198 -6.20 -6.47 -5.91
N PRO A 199 -6.24 -7.78 -6.19
CA PRO A 199 -7.43 -8.43 -6.71
C PRO A 199 -8.49 -8.58 -5.60
N VAL A 200 -9.76 -8.61 -5.97
CA VAL A 200 -10.87 -8.98 -5.04
C VAL A 200 -11.11 -10.48 -5.02
N ALA A 201 -10.61 -11.22 -6.00
CA ALA A 201 -10.70 -12.66 -6.06
C ALA A 201 -9.52 -13.27 -6.82
N VAL A 202 -9.03 -14.41 -6.34
CA VAL A 202 -8.04 -15.24 -7.00
C VAL A 202 -8.47 -16.71 -6.94
N LYS A 203 -8.07 -17.51 -7.95
CA LYS A 203 -8.29 -18.95 -7.96
C LYS A 203 -6.94 -19.67 -7.89
N VAL A 204 -6.80 -20.57 -6.93
CA VAL A 204 -5.64 -21.47 -6.84
C VAL A 204 -6.16 -22.90 -6.85
N ASN A 205 -5.75 -23.67 -7.85
CA ASN A 205 -6.31 -24.97 -8.19
C ASN A 205 -7.83 -24.86 -8.41
N ASP A 206 -8.62 -25.61 -7.63
CA ASP A 206 -10.09 -25.62 -7.74
C ASP A 206 -10.78 -24.68 -6.74
N THR A 207 -10.02 -23.93 -5.93
CA THR A 207 -10.55 -23.07 -4.89
C THR A 207 -10.45 -21.60 -5.28
N VAL A 208 -11.56 -20.87 -5.16
CA VAL A 208 -11.60 -19.41 -5.27
C VAL A 208 -11.47 -18.79 -3.88
N TYR A 209 -10.58 -17.83 -3.76
CA TYR A 209 -10.30 -17.07 -2.55
C TYR A 209 -10.78 -15.63 -2.76
N MET A 210 -11.64 -15.15 -1.89
CA MET A 210 -12.17 -13.79 -1.86
C MET A 210 -12.60 -13.44 -0.44
N HIS A 211 -12.64 -12.15 -0.09
CA HIS A 211 -12.91 -11.72 1.28
C HIS A 211 -14.35 -12.01 1.72
N GLY A 212 -15.33 -11.41 1.05
CA GLY A 212 -16.72 -11.43 1.50
C GLY A 212 -17.58 -12.59 0.96
N GLY A 213 -17.00 -13.53 0.18
CA GLY A 213 -17.74 -14.60 -0.47
C GLY A 213 -18.53 -14.16 -1.73
N PRO A 214 -18.89 -15.09 -2.62
CA PRO A 214 -19.60 -14.80 -3.85
C PRO A 214 -21.10 -14.57 -3.61
N SER A 215 -21.65 -13.54 -4.29
CA SER A 215 -23.11 -13.41 -4.46
C SER A 215 -23.55 -14.00 -5.80
N SER A 216 -24.86 -14.21 -5.97
CA SER A 216 -25.43 -14.71 -7.23
C SER A 216 -25.13 -13.81 -8.44
N VAL A 217 -24.85 -12.52 -8.22
CA VAL A 217 -24.45 -11.56 -9.26
C VAL A 217 -23.12 -11.96 -9.91
N LEU A 218 -22.29 -12.75 -9.24
CA LEU A 218 -20.99 -13.19 -9.75
C LEU A 218 -21.07 -14.47 -10.56
N ASN A 219 -22.24 -15.11 -10.66
CA ASN A 219 -22.41 -16.34 -11.42
C ASN A 219 -22.02 -16.15 -12.89
N GLY A 220 -21.09 -16.99 -13.37
CA GLY A 220 -20.62 -16.98 -14.75
C GLY A 220 -19.68 -15.83 -15.09
N ARG A 221 -19.28 -14.98 -14.12
CA ARG A 221 -18.29 -13.92 -14.37
C ARG A 221 -16.86 -14.47 -14.38
N ASP A 222 -16.08 -13.97 -15.30
CA ASP A 222 -14.63 -14.19 -15.33
C ASP A 222 -13.95 -13.41 -14.21
N LEU A 223 -13.00 -14.06 -13.50
CA LEU A 223 -12.33 -13.46 -12.36
C LEU A 223 -11.41 -12.27 -12.75
N VAL A 224 -10.79 -12.32 -13.93
CA VAL A 224 -9.95 -11.23 -14.43
C VAL A 224 -10.82 -10.01 -14.69
N GLN A 225 -11.98 -10.22 -15.32
CA GLN A 225 -12.93 -9.14 -15.58
C GLN A 225 -13.51 -8.58 -14.27
N LEU A 226 -13.84 -9.44 -13.30
CA LEU A 226 -14.32 -9.02 -11.98
C LEU A 226 -13.31 -8.12 -11.27
N ASN A 227 -12.04 -8.53 -11.22
CA ASN A 227 -10.97 -7.75 -10.60
C ASN A 227 -10.78 -6.40 -11.28
N ARG A 228 -10.88 -6.37 -12.61
CA ARG A 228 -10.79 -5.13 -13.40
C ARG A 228 -11.96 -4.20 -13.13
N ASP A 229 -13.19 -4.71 -13.17
CA ASP A 229 -14.41 -3.91 -12.94
C ASP A 229 -14.43 -3.30 -11.55
N TYR A 230 -14.03 -4.05 -10.53
CA TYR A 230 -13.97 -3.56 -9.15
C TYR A 230 -12.92 -2.45 -9.01
N ARG A 231 -11.73 -2.66 -9.57
CA ARG A 231 -10.65 -1.65 -9.56
C ARG A 231 -11.11 -0.36 -10.26
N ALA A 232 -11.73 -0.48 -11.43
CA ALA A 232 -12.26 0.66 -12.15
C ALA A 232 -13.30 1.43 -11.32
N ALA A 233 -14.22 0.74 -10.67
CA ALA A 233 -15.23 1.37 -9.82
C ALA A 233 -14.60 2.12 -8.62
N LEU A 234 -13.56 1.57 -7.98
CA LEU A 234 -12.82 2.29 -6.93
C LEU A 234 -12.13 3.54 -7.47
N GLN A 235 -11.48 3.44 -8.62
CA GLN A 235 -10.77 4.57 -9.25
C GLN A 235 -11.75 5.66 -9.67
N ASP A 236 -12.90 5.31 -10.23
CA ASP A 236 -13.95 6.25 -10.62
C ASP A 236 -14.52 6.99 -9.40
N TYR A 237 -14.73 6.27 -8.29
CA TYR A 237 -15.16 6.89 -7.03
C TYR A 237 -14.13 7.90 -6.51
N LEU A 238 -12.85 7.51 -6.46
CA LEU A 238 -11.75 8.38 -6.00
C LEU A 238 -11.57 9.61 -6.90
N ALA A 239 -11.74 9.45 -8.21
CA ALA A 239 -11.70 10.56 -9.15
C ALA A 239 -12.85 11.53 -8.91
N ALA A 240 -14.07 11.02 -8.68
CA ALA A 240 -15.24 11.83 -8.36
C ALA A 240 -15.08 12.58 -7.04
N GLU A 241 -14.60 11.89 -5.97
CA GLU A 241 -14.29 12.51 -4.68
C GLU A 241 -13.26 13.64 -4.84
N THR A 242 -12.17 13.37 -5.55
CA THR A 242 -11.13 14.36 -5.83
C THR A 242 -11.67 15.58 -6.55
N ALA A 243 -12.55 15.39 -7.55
CA ALA A 243 -13.19 16.48 -8.28
C ALA A 243 -14.09 17.33 -7.37
N LEU A 244 -14.87 16.68 -6.49
CA LEU A 244 -15.75 17.37 -5.54
C LEU A 244 -14.95 18.18 -4.51
N ARG A 245 -13.84 17.64 -4.00
CA ARG A 245 -12.91 18.37 -3.10
C ARG A 245 -12.28 19.57 -3.80
N LYS A 246 -11.83 19.38 -5.04
CA LYS A 246 -11.26 20.47 -5.84
C LYS A 246 -12.26 21.58 -6.16
N ALA A 247 -13.53 21.22 -6.30
CA ALA A 247 -14.64 22.18 -6.49
C ALA A 247 -15.08 22.83 -5.17
N GLY A 248 -14.53 22.48 -4.01
CA GLY A 248 -14.93 22.98 -2.69
C GLY A 248 -16.28 22.44 -2.21
N LEU A 249 -16.81 21.41 -2.86
CA LEU A 249 -18.09 20.77 -2.50
C LEU A 249 -17.92 19.72 -1.41
N LEU A 250 -16.71 19.16 -1.26
CA LEU A 250 -16.32 18.32 -0.15
C LEU A 250 -15.12 18.93 0.56
N GLN A 251 -15.13 18.87 1.87
CA GLN A 251 -14.06 19.35 2.72
C GLN A 251 -13.27 18.18 3.30
N PHE A 252 -12.09 18.44 3.89
CA PHE A 252 -11.27 17.38 4.48
C PHE A 252 -11.96 16.69 5.69
N GLU A 253 -12.87 17.39 6.38
CA GLU A 253 -13.69 16.85 7.46
C GLU A 253 -14.93 16.07 6.96
N ASP A 254 -15.29 16.20 5.69
CA ASP A 254 -16.38 15.42 5.08
C ASP A 254 -15.89 14.01 4.74
N VAL A 255 -15.53 13.26 5.77
CA VAL A 255 -15.17 11.86 5.69
C VAL A 255 -16.28 11.01 6.31
N TYR A 256 -16.50 9.85 5.73
CA TYR A 256 -17.55 8.91 6.12
C TYR A 256 -17.55 8.59 7.62
N SER A 257 -16.38 8.66 8.25
CA SER A 257 -16.12 8.30 9.65
C SER A 257 -16.64 9.26 10.69
N ARG A 258 -17.30 10.36 10.31
CA ARG A 258 -17.60 11.46 11.24
C ARG A 258 -19.05 11.88 11.31
N ARG A 259 -19.94 11.03 10.94
CA ARG A 259 -21.34 11.26 11.31
C ARG A 259 -21.46 11.04 12.80
N PRO A 260 -21.86 12.06 13.59
CA PRO A 260 -21.97 11.96 15.05
C PRO A 260 -22.96 10.91 15.51
N ASP A 261 -23.77 10.38 14.65
CA ASP A 261 -24.94 9.55 14.93
C ASP A 261 -24.85 8.15 14.28
N ALA A 262 -23.66 7.70 13.90
CA ALA A 262 -23.44 6.37 13.34
C ALA A 262 -23.00 5.36 14.40
#